data_f2f9d129ea26bab5af0c572d71846c3a
#
_entry.id   f2f9d129ea26bab5af0c572d71846c3a
#
_cell.length_a   1.000
_cell.length_b   1.000
_cell.length_c   1.000
_cell.angle_alpha   90.00
_cell.angle_beta   90.00
_cell.angle_gamma   90.00
#
_symmetry.space_group_name_H-M   'P 1'
#
loop_
_entity.id
_entity.type
_entity.pdbx_description
1 polymer ?
#
loop_
_entity_poly.entity_id
_entity_poly.type
_entity_poly.pdbx_seq_one_letter_code
_entity_poly.pdbx_strand_id
1 'polypeptide(L)'
;MATFITNLLVIPSTAIGILTLLAITWVSEHIDERAFVSMVQGIWSLPCLLALRFWPGTMVDAWGTYALVTVLLSFPYCQAIVVGWTSKNSGSVRTRAISASVFSMMKQVGSISSSNIYREDDKPLYRRGNSVLIGINLLAIGLFLFTKCYYVLRNRWKARRWDSMSEAERKEYLEFTKDQGNKRLDFRFAH
;
A
#
# COMPACT_ATOMS: atom_id res chain seq x y z
N MET A 1 -27.65 -20.98 -10.72
CA MET A 1 -27.88 -20.85 -9.26
C MET A 1 -26.59 -20.68 -8.46
N ALA A 2 -25.53 -21.44 -8.71
CA ALA A 2 -24.26 -21.31 -7.94
C ALA A 2 -23.66 -19.89 -7.99
N THR A 3 -23.58 -19.26 -9.16
CA THR A 3 -23.01 -17.91 -9.36
C THR A 3 -23.79 -16.82 -8.58
N PHE A 4 -25.11 -16.94 -8.51
CA PHE A 4 -25.96 -15.99 -7.78
C PHE A 4 -25.69 -16.08 -6.27
N ILE A 5 -25.62 -17.30 -5.71
CA ILE A 5 -25.34 -17.54 -4.30
C ILE A 5 -23.92 -17.03 -3.96
N THR A 6 -22.93 -17.29 -4.82
CA THR A 6 -21.56 -16.79 -4.63
C THR A 6 -21.53 -15.27 -4.57
N ASN A 7 -22.22 -14.60 -5.48
CA ASN A 7 -22.29 -13.12 -5.48
C ASN A 7 -23.00 -12.58 -4.23
N LEU A 8 -24.04 -13.25 -3.74
CA LEU A 8 -24.74 -12.87 -2.51
C LEU A 8 -23.82 -12.98 -1.28
N LEU A 9 -23.00 -14.04 -1.22
CA LEU A 9 -22.02 -14.25 -0.14
C LEU A 9 -20.90 -13.21 -0.11
N VAL A 10 -20.61 -12.54 -1.21
CA VAL A 10 -19.57 -11.50 -1.27
C VAL A 10 -20.09 -10.12 -0.82
N ILE A 11 -21.42 -9.89 -0.80
CA ILE A 11 -22.01 -8.60 -0.41
C ILE A 11 -21.54 -8.11 0.98
N PRO A 12 -21.54 -8.93 2.04
CA PRO A 12 -21.10 -8.48 3.35
C PRO A 12 -19.64 -8.00 3.38
N SER A 13 -18.72 -8.70 2.69
CA SER A 13 -17.32 -8.29 2.63
C SER A 13 -17.14 -6.97 1.89
N THR A 14 -17.89 -6.75 0.82
CA THR A 14 -17.87 -5.50 0.06
C THR A 14 -18.43 -4.34 0.88
N ALA A 15 -19.52 -4.53 1.60
CA ALA A 15 -20.10 -3.50 2.47
C ALA A 15 -19.13 -3.08 3.58
N ILE A 16 -18.52 -4.04 4.28
CA ILE A 16 -17.49 -3.77 5.29
C ILE A 16 -16.27 -3.10 4.63
N GLY A 17 -15.85 -3.55 3.45
CA GLY A 17 -14.75 -2.96 2.69
C GLY A 17 -14.97 -1.49 2.34
N ILE A 18 -16.20 -1.08 2.01
CA ILE A 18 -16.53 0.34 1.77
C ILE A 18 -16.38 1.14 3.07
N LEU A 19 -16.89 0.62 4.20
CA LEU A 19 -16.77 1.29 5.48
C LEU A 19 -15.31 1.43 5.93
N THR A 20 -14.52 0.38 5.80
CA THR A 20 -13.08 0.41 6.13
C THR A 20 -12.30 1.35 5.20
N LEU A 21 -12.66 1.43 3.91
CA LEU A 21 -12.08 2.39 2.95
C LEU A 21 -12.35 3.84 3.39
N LEU A 22 -13.60 4.17 3.72
CA LEU A 22 -13.96 5.51 4.19
C LEU A 22 -13.26 5.86 5.50
N ALA A 23 -13.25 4.93 6.45
CA ALA A 23 -12.59 5.12 7.73
C ALA A 23 -11.08 5.36 7.58
N ILE A 24 -10.38 4.55 6.77
CA ILE A 24 -8.94 4.70 6.59
C ILE A 24 -8.57 5.98 5.83
N THR A 25 -9.41 6.43 4.91
CA THR A 25 -9.21 7.70 4.19
C THR A 25 -9.33 8.88 5.15
N TRP A 26 -10.37 8.88 5.99
CA TRP A 26 -10.57 9.90 7.02
C TRP A 26 -9.40 9.93 8.03
N VAL A 27 -8.95 8.77 8.50
CA VAL A 27 -7.79 8.63 9.39
C VAL A 27 -6.52 9.17 8.73
N SER A 28 -6.30 8.84 7.44
CA SER A 28 -5.13 9.31 6.67
C SER A 28 -5.07 10.83 6.55
N GLU A 29 -6.21 11.48 6.39
CA GLU A 29 -6.30 12.94 6.31
C GLU A 29 -6.07 13.60 7.68
N HIS A 30 -6.60 12.99 8.72
CA HIS A 30 -6.52 13.56 10.08
C HIS A 30 -5.12 13.46 10.69
N ILE A 31 -4.41 12.36 10.43
CA ILE A 31 -3.07 12.11 11.00
C ILE A 31 -1.96 12.70 10.11
N ASP A 32 -2.24 13.02 8.82
CA ASP A 32 -1.27 13.40 7.77
C ASP A 32 -0.09 12.40 7.60
N GLU A 33 -0.28 11.17 8.10
CA GLU A 33 0.67 10.06 8.01
C GLU A 33 0.23 9.07 6.93
N ARG A 34 0.96 9.01 5.82
CA ARG A 34 0.56 8.22 4.66
C ARG A 34 1.24 6.86 4.60
N ALA A 35 2.50 6.80 5.07
CA ALA A 35 3.26 5.56 5.04
C ALA A 35 2.64 4.50 5.96
N PHE A 36 2.36 4.85 7.22
CA PHE A 36 1.74 3.91 8.16
C PHE A 36 0.33 3.51 7.75
N VAL A 37 -0.46 4.48 7.28
CA VAL A 37 -1.82 4.20 6.81
C VAL A 37 -1.81 3.23 5.62
N SER A 38 -0.86 3.38 4.69
CA SER A 38 -0.71 2.45 3.57
C SER A 38 -0.31 1.04 4.01
N MET A 39 0.36 0.89 5.15
CA MET A 39 0.72 -0.42 5.72
C MET A 39 -0.46 -1.14 6.37
N VAL A 40 -1.52 -0.42 6.77
CA VAL A 40 -2.69 -1.02 7.45
C VAL A 40 -3.28 -2.15 6.63
N GLN A 41 -3.32 -2.01 5.31
CA GLN A 41 -3.79 -3.08 4.41
C GLN A 41 -2.97 -4.36 4.60
N GLY A 42 -1.65 -4.27 4.67
CA GLY A 42 -0.77 -5.41 4.90
C GLY A 42 -0.91 -5.99 6.31
N ILE A 43 -0.98 -5.13 7.31
CA ILE A 43 -1.14 -5.52 8.72
C ILE A 43 -2.50 -6.21 8.93
N TRP A 44 -3.56 -5.78 8.25
CA TRP A 44 -4.88 -6.40 8.29
C TRP A 44 -4.89 -7.78 7.64
N SER A 45 -4.32 -7.90 6.44
CA SER A 45 -4.37 -9.14 5.67
C SER A 45 -3.44 -10.24 6.22
N LEU A 46 -2.34 -9.86 6.88
CA LEU A 46 -1.34 -10.81 7.37
C LEU A 46 -1.88 -11.85 8.35
N PRO A 47 -2.59 -11.48 9.45
CA PRO A 47 -3.15 -12.46 10.37
C PRO A 47 -4.22 -13.35 9.71
N CYS A 48 -5.01 -12.80 8.79
CA CYS A 48 -6.00 -13.57 8.05
C CYS A 48 -5.35 -14.61 7.13
N LEU A 49 -4.26 -14.24 6.43
CA LEU A 49 -3.51 -15.17 5.59
C LEU A 49 -2.79 -16.24 6.41
N LEU A 50 -2.24 -15.86 7.57
CA LEU A 50 -1.65 -16.81 8.51
C LEU A 50 -2.72 -17.79 9.03
N ALA A 51 -3.88 -17.28 9.43
CA ALA A 51 -4.98 -18.13 9.85
C ALA A 51 -5.39 -19.09 8.72
N LEU A 52 -5.59 -18.60 7.47
CA LEU A 52 -5.93 -19.46 6.32
C LEU A 52 -4.86 -20.52 6.02
N ARG A 53 -3.59 -20.22 6.30
CA ARG A 53 -2.49 -21.18 6.06
C ARG A 53 -2.59 -22.40 6.98
N PHE A 54 -3.03 -22.20 8.22
CA PHE A 54 -3.15 -23.24 9.24
C PHE A 54 -4.58 -23.77 9.42
N TRP A 55 -5.57 -23.16 8.75
CA TRP A 55 -6.99 -23.53 8.88
C TRP A 55 -7.26 -24.93 8.30
N PRO A 56 -8.14 -25.71 8.93
CA PRO A 56 -8.48 -27.06 8.45
C PRO A 56 -9.25 -27.08 7.12
N GLY A 57 -9.75 -25.92 6.66
CA GLY A 57 -10.43 -25.74 5.39
C GLY A 57 -11.96 -25.89 5.45
N THR A 58 -12.60 -25.64 4.30
CA THR A 58 -14.07 -25.66 4.16
C THR A 58 -14.69 -27.02 4.39
N MET A 59 -13.93 -28.10 4.24
CA MET A 59 -14.44 -29.48 4.45
C MET A 59 -14.69 -29.79 5.92
N VAL A 60 -14.02 -29.08 6.85
CA VAL A 60 -14.18 -29.27 8.30
C VAL A 60 -15.06 -28.17 8.89
N ASP A 61 -14.82 -26.92 8.49
CA ASP A 61 -15.58 -25.76 8.97
C ASP A 61 -15.81 -24.74 7.83
N ALA A 62 -16.96 -24.88 7.18
CA ALA A 62 -17.35 -23.99 6.08
C ALA A 62 -17.69 -22.57 6.57
N TRP A 63 -18.33 -22.42 7.71
CA TRP A 63 -18.74 -21.12 8.24
C TRP A 63 -17.56 -20.32 8.79
N GLY A 64 -16.64 -20.98 9.50
CA GLY A 64 -15.41 -20.35 9.96
C GLY A 64 -14.52 -19.90 8.79
N THR A 65 -14.39 -20.73 7.75
CA THR A 65 -13.67 -20.36 6.54
C THR A 65 -14.33 -19.17 5.83
N TYR A 66 -15.67 -19.15 5.73
CA TYR A 66 -16.42 -18.03 5.16
C TYR A 66 -16.20 -16.74 5.95
N ALA A 67 -16.31 -16.78 7.27
CA ALA A 67 -16.06 -15.63 8.14
C ALA A 67 -14.64 -15.08 7.96
N LEU A 68 -13.63 -15.97 7.93
CA LEU A 68 -12.23 -15.60 7.78
C LEU A 68 -11.96 -14.95 6.41
N VAL A 69 -12.51 -15.51 5.34
CA VAL A 69 -12.37 -14.94 3.97
C VAL A 69 -13.12 -13.61 3.87
N THR A 70 -14.29 -13.49 4.50
CA THR A 70 -15.05 -12.23 4.54
C THR A 70 -14.24 -11.13 5.22
N VAL A 71 -13.61 -11.41 6.35
CA VAL A 71 -12.73 -10.46 7.06
C VAL A 71 -11.50 -10.12 6.20
N LEU A 72 -10.89 -11.12 5.56
CA LEU A 72 -9.75 -10.90 4.65
C LEU A 72 -10.12 -9.98 3.50
N LEU A 73 -11.25 -10.21 2.83
CA LEU A 73 -11.71 -9.40 1.69
C LEU A 73 -12.22 -8.00 2.08
N SER A 74 -12.48 -7.78 3.38
CA SER A 74 -12.92 -6.49 3.92
C SER A 74 -11.75 -5.55 4.24
N PHE A 75 -10.54 -5.84 3.76
CA PHE A 75 -9.36 -5.01 4.04
C PHE A 75 -9.54 -3.57 3.54
N PRO A 76 -8.98 -2.57 4.25
CA PRO A 76 -9.00 -1.18 3.80
C PRO A 76 -8.15 -1.01 2.55
N TYR A 77 -8.77 -0.54 1.46
CA TYR A 77 -8.11 -0.39 0.17
C TYR A 77 -7.31 0.90 0.08
N CYS A 78 -6.03 0.85 0.42
CA CYS A 78 -5.15 2.02 0.54
C CYS A 78 -4.56 2.52 -0.79
N GLN A 79 -4.97 2.00 -1.95
CA GLN A 79 -4.37 2.34 -3.24
C GLN A 79 -4.45 3.84 -3.57
N ALA A 80 -5.57 4.50 -3.28
CA ALA A 80 -5.73 5.94 -3.51
C ALA A 80 -4.74 6.76 -2.67
N ILE A 81 -4.50 6.33 -1.42
CA ILE A 81 -3.55 6.96 -0.50
C ILE A 81 -2.12 6.81 -1.03
N VAL A 82 -1.75 5.63 -1.52
CA VAL A 82 -0.42 5.36 -2.12
C VAL A 82 -0.20 6.23 -3.36
N VAL A 83 -1.19 6.35 -4.25
CA VAL A 83 -1.11 7.20 -5.45
C VAL A 83 -0.98 8.67 -5.05
N GLY A 84 -1.77 9.14 -4.09
CA GLY A 84 -1.68 10.49 -3.54
C GLY A 84 -0.31 10.76 -2.91
N TRP A 85 0.22 9.82 -2.16
CA TRP A 85 1.56 9.88 -1.54
C TRP A 85 2.67 9.96 -2.60
N THR A 86 2.63 9.11 -3.62
CA THR A 86 3.56 9.14 -4.76
C THR A 86 3.49 10.47 -5.50
N SER A 87 2.28 11.00 -5.72
CA SER A 87 2.05 12.28 -6.38
C SER A 87 2.63 13.45 -5.59
N LYS A 88 2.43 13.51 -4.27
CA LYS A 88 3.02 14.56 -3.40
C LYS A 88 4.55 14.56 -3.43
N ASN A 89 5.15 13.37 -3.48
CA ASN A 89 6.60 13.21 -3.46
C ASN A 89 7.27 13.37 -4.84
N SER A 90 6.50 13.48 -5.91
CA SER A 90 7.04 13.61 -7.26
C SER A 90 7.61 15.00 -7.59
N GLY A 91 7.24 16.05 -6.83
CA GLY A 91 7.85 17.37 -6.88
C GLY A 91 7.62 18.21 -8.16
N SER A 92 7.24 17.60 -9.30
CA SER A 92 6.89 18.30 -10.54
C SER A 92 5.77 17.59 -11.30
N VAL A 93 5.08 18.32 -12.18
CA VAL A 93 3.99 17.76 -13.00
C VAL A 93 4.50 16.64 -13.90
N ARG A 94 5.67 16.81 -14.50
CA ARG A 94 6.28 15.80 -15.37
C ARG A 94 6.61 14.51 -14.62
N THR A 95 7.27 14.61 -13.48
CA THR A 95 7.61 13.42 -12.67
C THR A 95 6.37 12.76 -12.09
N ARG A 96 5.33 13.52 -11.78
CA ARG A 96 4.03 13.00 -11.32
C ARG A 96 3.37 12.13 -12.38
N ALA A 97 3.31 12.58 -13.63
CA ALA A 97 2.76 11.82 -14.75
C ALA A 97 3.53 10.51 -14.97
N ILE A 98 4.87 10.57 -14.97
CA ILE A 98 5.73 9.39 -15.12
C ILE A 98 5.51 8.42 -13.96
N SER A 99 5.48 8.89 -12.72
CA SER A 99 5.25 8.04 -11.56
C SER A 99 3.90 7.34 -11.60
N ALA A 100 2.83 8.03 -12.02
CA ALA A 100 1.50 7.45 -12.18
C ALA A 100 1.47 6.37 -13.26
N SER A 101 2.16 6.59 -14.39
CA SER A 101 2.27 5.61 -15.47
C SER A 101 3.04 4.35 -15.02
N VAL A 102 4.18 4.53 -14.36
CA VAL A 102 4.98 3.42 -13.82
C VAL A 102 4.17 2.63 -12.78
N PHE A 103 3.46 3.33 -11.88
CA PHE A 103 2.57 2.68 -10.90
C PHE A 103 1.51 1.81 -11.59
N SER A 104 0.85 2.34 -12.64
CA SER A 104 -0.17 1.60 -13.40
C SER A 104 0.43 0.38 -14.11
N MET A 105 1.61 0.51 -14.70
CA MET A 105 2.33 -0.61 -15.33
C MET A 105 2.66 -1.71 -14.30
N MET A 106 3.24 -1.34 -13.15
CA MET A 106 3.58 -2.30 -12.09
C MET A 106 2.33 -3.00 -11.53
N LYS A 107 1.20 -2.29 -11.42
CA LYS A 107 -0.09 -2.88 -11.04
C LYS A 107 -0.53 -3.97 -12.02
N GLN A 108 -0.41 -3.73 -13.34
CA GLN A 108 -0.77 -4.73 -14.35
C GLN A 108 0.15 -5.96 -14.29
N VAL A 109 1.45 -5.76 -14.14
CA VAL A 109 2.40 -6.86 -13.94
C VAL A 109 2.04 -7.67 -12.69
N GLY A 110 1.69 -7.00 -11.59
CA GLY A 110 1.20 -7.64 -10.37
C GLY A 110 -0.08 -8.46 -10.60
N SER A 111 -1.01 -7.93 -11.38
CA SER A 111 -2.26 -8.63 -11.73
C SER A 111 -2.00 -9.93 -12.53
N ILE A 112 -1.10 -9.86 -13.52
CA ILE A 112 -0.70 -11.05 -14.30
C ILE A 112 -0.02 -12.08 -13.39
N SER A 113 0.87 -11.64 -12.51
CA SER A 113 1.55 -12.54 -11.57
C SER A 113 0.59 -13.18 -10.57
N SER A 114 -0.39 -12.42 -10.07
CA SER A 114 -1.35 -12.90 -9.08
C SER A 114 -2.27 -14.00 -9.60
N SER A 115 -2.59 -14.00 -10.90
CA SER A 115 -3.42 -15.04 -11.52
C SER A 115 -2.77 -16.44 -11.49
N ASN A 116 -1.46 -16.51 -11.29
CA ASN A 116 -0.70 -17.75 -11.22
C ASN A 116 -0.36 -18.20 -9.79
N ILE A 117 -0.80 -17.49 -8.75
CA ILE A 117 -0.50 -17.82 -7.36
C ILE A 117 -1.32 -19.03 -6.90
N TYR A 118 -2.62 -19.04 -7.21
CA TYR A 118 -3.50 -20.14 -6.87
C TYR A 118 -3.60 -21.14 -8.02
N ARG A 119 -2.97 -22.29 -7.84
CA ARG A 119 -2.92 -23.36 -8.84
C ARG A 119 -3.88 -24.48 -8.49
N GLU A 120 -4.34 -25.19 -9.52
CA GLU A 120 -5.22 -26.35 -9.39
C GLU A 120 -4.62 -27.48 -8.54
N ASP A 121 -3.29 -27.65 -8.60
CA ASP A 121 -2.54 -28.68 -7.89
C ASP A 121 -2.42 -28.42 -6.37
N ASP A 122 -2.76 -27.25 -5.89
CA ASP A 122 -2.74 -26.87 -4.46
C ASP A 122 -4.15 -26.93 -3.80
N LYS A 123 -5.16 -27.41 -4.54
CA LYS A 123 -6.52 -27.62 -4.02
C LYS A 123 -6.54 -28.75 -2.96
N PRO A 124 -7.44 -28.68 -1.96
CA PRO A 124 -8.44 -27.64 -1.72
C PRO A 124 -7.99 -26.52 -0.79
N LEU A 125 -6.82 -26.65 -0.14
CA LEU A 125 -6.38 -25.77 0.95
C LEU A 125 -5.51 -24.59 0.50
N TYR A 126 -5.03 -24.59 -0.74
CA TYR A 126 -4.16 -23.54 -1.33
C TYR A 126 -3.02 -23.06 -0.41
N ARG A 127 -2.38 -24.01 0.29
CA ARG A 127 -1.35 -23.72 1.29
C ARG A 127 -0.11 -23.06 0.71
N ARG A 128 0.30 -23.47 -0.51
CA ARG A 128 1.41 -22.85 -1.24
C ARG A 128 1.08 -21.42 -1.65
N GLY A 129 -0.11 -21.23 -2.24
CA GLY A 129 -0.61 -19.91 -2.62
C GLY A 129 -0.65 -18.96 -1.42
N ASN A 130 -1.21 -19.38 -0.29
CA ASN A 130 -1.25 -18.59 0.93
C ASN A 130 0.16 -18.25 1.46
N SER A 131 1.13 -19.18 1.37
CA SER A 131 2.51 -18.93 1.79
C SER A 131 3.19 -17.89 0.91
N VAL A 132 2.96 -17.92 -0.42
CA VAL A 132 3.47 -16.91 -1.36
C VAL A 132 2.87 -15.53 -1.04
N LEU A 133 1.56 -15.46 -0.79
CA LEU A 133 0.90 -14.20 -0.42
C LEU A 133 1.40 -13.62 0.89
N ILE A 134 1.69 -14.46 1.90
CA ILE A 134 2.33 -14.02 3.15
C ILE A 134 3.70 -13.41 2.86
N GLY A 135 4.52 -14.06 2.04
CA GLY A 135 5.84 -13.55 1.65
C GLY A 135 5.76 -12.21 0.93
N ILE A 136 4.86 -12.07 -0.04
CA ILE A 136 4.62 -10.81 -0.77
C ILE A 136 4.14 -9.71 0.18
N ASN A 137 3.25 -10.05 1.11
CA ASN A 137 2.72 -9.09 2.08
C ASN A 137 3.80 -8.57 3.04
N LEU A 138 4.65 -9.46 3.55
CA LEU A 138 5.80 -9.07 4.38
C LEU A 138 6.79 -8.19 3.61
N LEU A 139 7.06 -8.53 2.34
CA LEU A 139 7.89 -7.71 1.45
C LEU A 139 7.28 -6.32 1.27
N ALA A 140 5.98 -6.22 1.03
CA ALA A 140 5.29 -4.94 0.87
C ALA A 140 5.38 -4.07 2.13
N ILE A 141 5.14 -4.64 3.31
CA ILE A 141 5.30 -3.94 4.60
C ILE A 141 6.74 -3.45 4.76
N GLY A 142 7.73 -4.30 4.47
CA GLY A 142 9.14 -3.94 4.52
C GLY A 142 9.50 -2.79 3.57
N LEU A 143 8.96 -2.78 2.35
CA LEU A 143 9.16 -1.70 1.38
C LEU A 143 8.54 -0.38 1.84
N PHE A 144 7.36 -0.38 2.45
CA PHE A 144 6.76 0.83 3.03
C PHE A 144 7.61 1.40 4.16
N LEU A 145 8.10 0.55 5.08
CA LEU A 145 9.00 0.95 6.16
C LEU A 145 10.31 1.52 5.61
N PHE A 146 10.91 0.84 4.65
CA PHE A 146 12.12 1.31 3.99
C PHE A 146 11.94 2.68 3.35
N THR A 147 10.84 2.87 2.61
CA THR A 147 10.52 4.14 1.95
C THR A 147 10.32 5.26 2.99
N LYS A 148 9.62 4.98 4.09
CA LYS A 148 9.46 5.93 5.18
C LYS A 148 10.81 6.31 5.80
N CYS A 149 11.64 5.34 6.15
CA CYS A 149 12.98 5.58 6.68
C CYS A 149 13.82 6.43 5.71
N TYR A 150 13.80 6.10 4.42
CA TYR A 150 14.50 6.86 3.39
C TYR A 150 14.03 8.33 3.36
N TYR A 151 12.71 8.59 3.36
CA TYR A 151 12.19 9.95 3.32
C TYR A 151 12.52 10.74 4.59
N VAL A 152 12.42 10.13 5.76
CA VAL A 152 12.81 10.76 7.04
C VAL A 152 14.29 11.11 7.04
N LEU A 153 15.17 10.18 6.65
CA LEU A 153 16.62 10.43 6.57
C LEU A 153 16.94 11.52 5.56
N ARG A 154 16.29 11.49 4.39
CA ARG A 154 16.49 12.48 3.34
C ARG A 154 16.02 13.87 3.77
N ASN A 155 14.88 13.95 4.46
CA ASN A 155 14.38 15.21 5.02
C ASN A 155 15.33 15.76 6.07
N ARG A 156 15.85 14.91 6.98
CA ARG A 156 16.84 15.33 7.99
C ARG A 156 18.12 15.84 7.36
N TRP A 157 18.62 15.15 6.32
CA TRP A 157 19.80 15.61 5.59
C TRP A 157 19.58 16.97 4.91
N LYS A 158 18.44 17.14 4.23
CA LYS A 158 18.08 18.41 3.60
C LYS A 158 17.91 19.54 4.62
N ALA A 159 17.27 19.26 5.77
CA ALA A 159 17.11 20.22 6.85
C ALA A 159 18.47 20.70 7.36
N ARG A 160 19.37 19.78 7.71
CA ARG A 160 20.70 20.13 8.20
C ARG A 160 21.46 21.03 7.20
N ARG A 161 21.38 20.69 5.90
CA ARG A 161 22.07 21.48 4.87
C ARG A 161 21.41 22.84 4.65
N TRP A 162 20.10 22.91 4.71
CA TRP A 162 19.36 24.17 4.61
C TRP A 162 19.62 25.08 5.80
N ASP A 163 19.64 24.55 7.01
CA ASP A 163 19.83 25.29 8.24
C ASP A 163 21.28 25.78 8.42
N SER A 164 22.27 25.13 7.79
CA SER A 164 23.65 25.57 7.76
C SER A 164 23.93 26.73 6.81
N MET A 165 22.97 27.09 5.93
CA MET A 165 23.08 28.21 4.99
C MET A 165 22.68 29.53 5.65
N SER A 166 23.40 30.59 5.37
CA SER A 166 23.02 31.96 5.72
C SER A 166 21.77 32.41 4.92
N GLU A 167 21.10 33.47 5.38
CA GLU A 167 19.93 33.99 4.65
C GLU A 167 20.27 34.47 3.22
N ALA A 168 21.47 35.01 3.03
CA ALA A 168 21.94 35.42 1.71
C ALA A 168 22.12 34.22 0.80
N GLU A 169 22.79 33.17 1.26
CA GLU A 169 22.99 31.92 0.50
C GLU A 169 21.67 31.22 0.18
N ARG A 170 20.68 31.26 1.08
CA ARG A 170 19.34 30.69 0.80
C ARG A 170 18.63 31.43 -0.31
N LYS A 171 18.72 32.77 -0.34
CA LYS A 171 18.15 33.59 -1.41
C LYS A 171 18.85 33.31 -2.74
N GLU A 172 20.18 33.30 -2.75
CA GLU A 172 20.97 32.97 -3.93
C GLU A 172 20.62 31.54 -4.44
N TYR A 173 20.54 30.57 -3.55
CA TYR A 173 20.13 29.18 -3.91
C TYR A 173 18.75 29.17 -4.55
N LEU A 174 17.75 29.89 -4.03
CA LEU A 174 16.40 29.92 -4.58
C LEU A 174 16.33 30.57 -5.96
N GLU A 175 17.18 31.56 -6.25
CA GLU A 175 17.23 32.29 -7.52
C GLU A 175 18.02 31.53 -8.59
N PHE A 176 19.16 30.96 -8.25
CA PHE A 176 20.12 30.40 -9.23
C PHE A 176 20.13 28.88 -9.28
N THR A 177 19.37 28.16 -8.42
CA THR A 177 19.42 26.72 -8.42
C THR A 177 18.86 26.11 -9.70
N LYS A 178 19.61 25.16 -10.27
CA LYS A 178 19.17 24.29 -11.37
C LYS A 178 18.38 23.07 -10.88
N ASP A 179 18.34 22.85 -9.58
CA ASP A 179 17.61 21.75 -8.99
C ASP A 179 16.10 21.95 -9.15
N GLN A 180 15.40 20.90 -9.64
CA GLN A 180 13.96 20.95 -9.88
C GLN A 180 13.22 19.91 -9.03
N GLY A 181 12.01 20.26 -8.61
CA GLY A 181 11.09 19.36 -7.93
C GLY A 181 11.67 18.83 -6.62
N ASN A 182 11.67 17.51 -6.47
CA ASN A 182 12.09 16.84 -5.24
C ASN A 182 13.63 16.86 -4.98
N LYS A 183 14.43 17.33 -5.92
CA LYS A 183 15.88 17.53 -5.71
C LYS A 183 16.19 18.79 -4.91
N ARG A 184 15.35 19.82 -4.98
CA ARG A 184 15.53 21.09 -4.26
C ARG A 184 15.72 20.87 -2.76
N LEU A 185 16.57 21.69 -2.13
CA LEU A 185 16.84 21.59 -0.68
C LEU A 185 15.66 22.04 0.18
N ASP A 186 14.82 22.95 -0.31
CA ASP A 186 13.61 23.42 0.35
C ASP A 186 12.45 22.43 0.27
N PHE A 187 12.50 21.44 -0.64
CA PHE A 187 11.47 20.42 -0.76
C PHE A 187 11.56 19.41 0.40
N ARG A 188 10.41 19.12 1.04
CA ARG A 188 10.27 18.09 2.06
C ARG A 188 9.38 16.96 1.56
N PHE A 189 9.85 15.73 1.73
CA PHE A 189 9.06 14.53 1.42
C PHE A 189 7.96 14.34 2.45
N ALA A 190 6.73 14.10 2.00
CA ALA A 190 5.64 13.64 2.84
C ALA A 190 5.89 12.17 3.24
N HIS A 191 5.69 11.82 4.50
CA HIS A 191 5.93 10.46 5.03
C HIS A 191 4.83 10.01 5.98
#